data_b83e9187abac97f0bc1e2c998c3cdcf5
#
_entry.id   b83e9187abac97f0bc1e2c998c3cdcf5
#
_cell.length_a   1.000
_cell.length_b   1.000
_cell.length_c   1.000
_cell.angle_alpha   90.00
_cell.angle_beta   90.00
_cell.angle_gamma   90.00
#
_symmetry.space_group_name_H-M   'P 1'
#
loop_
_entity.id
_entity.type
_entity.pdbx_description
1 polymer ?
#
loop_
_entity_poly.entity_id
_entity_poly.type
_entity_poly.pdbx_seq_one_letter_code
_entity_poly.pdbx_strand_id
1 'polypeptide(L)'
;MGSEAKDIAILSNLIEVKSSENPDIEVLTFVSITDEGYQEEKRTYKDLWENGQRIARALDEEKMNRGEAFAIVTLNHPEFVDAMVGSSIAGTVFVPIDPRTKGKKLTYMLTHSDCRGAIIGDYALENLKEVLCDCPLLEWIWVVGSESQLPDFPLRTESISRILSTTVEPMETRVSDPDEPMQMLFTSGTTGDPKAILSPYARFGFVGQLGEVFGLKPNDRPYSGLSLTHANAQLITLGTTLYMGLKGVFSRKFTKSKLWDITRHYGCTTFNLLGGMTTAIYSEAAMKTDADNPVRFILSAGMPANIWSAFEKRFDCEIYEFYGAAEGGVLINPPGAGPVGSIGKPPPS
;
A
#
# COMPACT_ATOMS: atom_id res chain seq x y z
N MET A 1 -26.03 -6.94 26.32
CA MET A 1 -24.84 -6.09 26.33
C MET A 1 -24.69 -5.62 24.91
N GLY A 2 -24.89 -4.32 24.62
CA GLY A 2 -24.65 -3.79 23.30
C GLY A 2 -23.14 -3.89 23.02
N SER A 3 -22.74 -4.50 21.90
CA SER A 3 -21.34 -4.46 21.50
C SER A 3 -20.98 -2.99 21.28
N GLU A 4 -20.00 -2.51 21.99
CA GLU A 4 -19.40 -1.20 21.74
C GLU A 4 -19.00 -1.14 20.25
N ALA A 5 -19.36 -0.06 19.58
CA ALA A 5 -19.05 0.08 18.15
C ALA A 5 -17.52 0.03 17.97
N LYS A 6 -17.04 -0.86 17.11
CA LYS A 6 -15.61 -0.97 16.83
C LYS A 6 -15.05 0.31 16.22
N ASP A 7 -13.91 0.77 16.71
CA ASP A 7 -13.22 1.90 16.11
C ASP A 7 -12.61 1.49 14.76
N ILE A 8 -13.22 1.94 13.68
CA ILE A 8 -12.78 1.63 12.31
C ILE A 8 -11.51 2.36 11.89
N ALA A 9 -10.94 3.27 12.69
CA ALA A 9 -9.60 3.79 12.45
C ALA A 9 -8.54 2.68 12.56
N ILE A 10 -8.82 1.63 13.34
CA ILE A 10 -8.00 0.42 13.43
C ILE A 10 -8.29 -0.48 12.23
N LEU A 11 -7.26 -0.80 11.43
CA LEU A 11 -7.41 -1.52 10.18
C LEU A 11 -8.13 -2.87 10.33
N SER A 12 -7.77 -3.68 11.32
CA SER A 12 -8.43 -4.97 11.57
C SER A 12 -9.92 -4.81 11.86
N ASN A 13 -10.31 -3.79 12.63
CA ASN A 13 -11.70 -3.50 12.92
C ASN A 13 -12.47 -3.08 11.65
N LEU A 14 -11.85 -2.22 10.83
CA LEU A 14 -12.41 -1.83 9.54
C LEU A 14 -12.70 -3.06 8.67
N ILE A 15 -11.70 -3.93 8.50
CA ILE A 15 -11.84 -5.11 7.64
C ILE A 15 -12.85 -6.11 8.22
N GLU A 16 -12.89 -6.31 9.54
CA GLU A 16 -13.87 -7.17 10.19
C GLU A 16 -15.31 -6.68 9.98
N VAL A 17 -15.56 -5.39 10.18
CA VAL A 17 -16.87 -4.77 9.92
C VAL A 17 -17.26 -4.93 8.46
N LYS A 18 -16.37 -4.56 7.54
CA LYS A 18 -16.62 -4.65 6.09
C LYS A 18 -16.80 -6.10 5.62
N SER A 19 -16.06 -7.06 6.17
CA SER A 19 -16.21 -8.48 5.83
C SER A 19 -17.54 -9.05 6.33
N SER A 20 -18.09 -8.51 7.42
CA SER A 20 -19.41 -8.91 7.93
C SER A 20 -20.55 -8.28 7.13
N GLU A 21 -20.41 -7.02 6.70
CA GLU A 21 -21.45 -6.28 5.98
C GLU A 21 -21.46 -6.61 4.48
N ASN A 22 -20.29 -6.76 3.87
CA ASN A 22 -20.08 -6.85 2.43
C ASN A 22 -18.97 -7.85 2.08
N PRO A 23 -19.06 -9.14 2.48
CA PRO A 23 -17.98 -10.12 2.37
C PRO A 23 -17.44 -10.29 0.95
N ASP A 24 -18.31 -10.27 -0.05
CA ASP A 24 -18.01 -10.67 -1.41
C ASP A 24 -17.58 -9.50 -2.33
N ILE A 25 -17.46 -8.28 -1.80
CA ILE A 25 -16.92 -7.17 -2.59
C ILE A 25 -15.45 -7.43 -2.90
N GLU A 26 -15.13 -7.62 -4.20
CA GLU A 26 -13.75 -7.63 -4.72
C GLU A 26 -13.15 -6.23 -4.59
N VAL A 27 -12.65 -5.90 -3.39
CA VAL A 27 -12.17 -4.55 -3.05
C VAL A 27 -10.80 -4.26 -3.64
N LEU A 28 -9.96 -5.28 -3.87
CA LEU A 28 -8.63 -5.14 -4.44
C LEU A 28 -8.43 -6.08 -5.63
N THR A 29 -7.86 -5.55 -6.70
CA THR A 29 -7.35 -6.30 -7.85
C THR A 29 -5.87 -5.98 -8.03
N PHE A 30 -5.00 -6.98 -7.88
CA PHE A 30 -3.57 -6.86 -8.15
C PHE A 30 -3.27 -7.39 -9.55
N VAL A 31 -2.47 -6.62 -10.31
CA VAL A 31 -2.24 -6.88 -11.74
C VAL A 31 -0.77 -7.09 -12.02
N SER A 32 -0.44 -8.25 -12.59
CA SER A 32 0.85 -8.53 -13.21
C SER A 32 0.75 -8.38 -14.72
N ILE A 33 1.72 -7.72 -15.31
CA ILE A 33 1.84 -7.59 -16.76
C ILE A 33 2.73 -8.73 -17.26
N THR A 34 2.17 -9.58 -18.12
CA THR A 34 2.87 -10.71 -18.72
C THR A 34 2.90 -10.57 -20.25
N ASP A 35 3.62 -11.42 -20.93
CA ASP A 35 3.64 -11.47 -22.41
C ASP A 35 2.28 -11.89 -22.99
N GLU A 36 1.48 -12.62 -22.20
CA GLU A 36 0.13 -13.09 -22.58
C GLU A 36 -0.98 -12.07 -22.23
N GLY A 37 -0.65 -10.97 -21.55
CA GLY A 37 -1.61 -9.95 -21.12
C GLY A 37 -1.54 -9.64 -19.63
N TYR A 38 -2.71 -9.54 -18.98
CA TYR A 38 -2.82 -9.24 -17.56
C TYR A 38 -3.18 -10.49 -16.76
N GLN A 39 -2.41 -10.78 -15.73
CA GLN A 39 -2.74 -11.78 -14.72
C GLN A 39 -3.22 -11.07 -13.47
N GLU A 40 -4.35 -11.52 -12.92
CA GLU A 40 -5.03 -10.89 -11.80
C GLU A 40 -4.99 -11.76 -10.55
N GLU A 41 -4.84 -11.12 -9.42
CA GLU A 41 -5.08 -11.69 -8.09
C GLU A 41 -6.00 -10.74 -7.34
N LYS A 42 -7.08 -11.26 -6.79
CA LYS A 42 -8.12 -10.45 -6.16
C LYS A 42 -8.20 -10.72 -4.67
N ARG A 43 -8.72 -9.73 -3.95
CA ARG A 43 -9.13 -9.87 -2.54
C ARG A 43 -10.50 -9.25 -2.35
N THR A 44 -11.39 -10.05 -1.78
CA THR A 44 -12.63 -9.55 -1.17
C THR A 44 -12.36 -9.12 0.27
N TYR A 45 -13.31 -8.46 0.92
CA TYR A 45 -13.19 -8.16 2.35
C TYR A 45 -13.10 -9.44 3.19
N LYS A 46 -13.84 -10.49 2.79
CA LYS A 46 -13.76 -11.80 3.42
C LYS A 46 -12.35 -12.39 3.30
N ASP A 47 -11.75 -12.36 2.10
CA ASP A 47 -10.39 -12.84 1.91
C ASP A 47 -9.39 -12.10 2.78
N LEU A 48 -9.49 -10.76 2.84
CA LEU A 48 -8.61 -9.93 3.67
C LEU A 48 -8.74 -10.27 5.16
N TRP A 49 -9.96 -10.51 5.64
CA TRP A 49 -10.18 -10.89 7.03
C TRP A 49 -9.64 -12.28 7.33
N GLU A 50 -9.99 -13.28 6.53
CA GLU A 50 -9.54 -14.66 6.73
C GLU A 50 -8.02 -14.81 6.61
N ASN A 51 -7.41 -14.18 5.58
CA ASN A 51 -5.97 -14.17 5.40
C ASN A 51 -5.27 -13.42 6.54
N GLY A 52 -5.83 -12.29 6.97
CA GLY A 52 -5.37 -11.56 8.13
C GLY A 52 -5.33 -12.42 9.39
N GLN A 53 -6.37 -13.23 9.63
CA GLN A 53 -6.42 -14.17 10.75
C GLN A 53 -5.32 -15.24 10.65
N ARG A 54 -5.08 -15.80 9.46
CA ARG A 54 -4.01 -16.80 9.23
C ARG A 54 -2.64 -16.20 9.50
N ILE A 55 -2.38 -14.98 9.00
CA ILE A 55 -1.13 -14.26 9.25
C ILE A 55 -0.97 -13.92 10.73
N ALA A 56 -2.03 -13.45 11.40
CA ALA A 56 -1.96 -13.14 12.82
C ALA A 56 -1.59 -14.38 13.68
N ARG A 57 -2.17 -15.55 13.36
CA ARG A 57 -1.79 -16.82 14.00
C ARG A 57 -0.35 -17.21 13.72
N ALA A 58 0.10 -17.07 12.48
CA ALA A 58 1.49 -17.36 12.14
C ALA A 58 2.46 -16.42 12.87
N LEU A 59 2.14 -15.12 13.02
CA LEU A 59 2.93 -14.18 13.83
C LEU A 59 2.96 -14.58 15.32
N ASP A 60 1.84 -15.09 15.85
CA ASP A 60 1.77 -15.60 17.23
C ASP A 60 2.63 -16.87 17.41
N GLU A 61 2.63 -17.78 16.42
CA GLU A 61 3.51 -18.96 16.38
C GLU A 61 5.00 -18.59 16.30
N GLU A 62 5.32 -17.48 15.60
CA GLU A 62 6.64 -16.87 15.60
C GLU A 62 6.97 -16.14 16.92
N LYS A 63 6.05 -16.16 17.89
CA LYS A 63 6.17 -15.51 19.19
C LYS A 63 6.41 -14.00 19.08
N MET A 64 5.76 -13.38 18.10
CA MET A 64 5.75 -11.94 17.98
C MET A 64 4.84 -11.33 19.04
N ASN A 65 5.40 -10.45 19.84
CA ASN A 65 4.66 -9.70 20.86
C ASN A 65 4.06 -8.42 20.24
N ARG A 66 3.07 -7.86 20.94
CA ARG A 66 2.51 -6.56 20.59
C ARG A 66 3.60 -5.49 20.58
N GLY A 67 3.64 -4.69 19.50
CA GLY A 67 4.62 -3.64 19.28
C GLY A 67 5.95 -4.10 18.67
N GLU A 68 6.22 -5.41 18.58
CA GLU A 68 7.40 -5.91 17.88
C GLU A 68 7.25 -5.77 16.36
N ALA A 69 8.38 -5.55 15.67
CA ALA A 69 8.40 -5.23 14.26
C ALA A 69 8.82 -6.40 13.36
N PHE A 70 8.23 -6.44 12.16
CA PHE A 70 8.69 -7.27 11.05
C PHE A 70 8.67 -6.49 9.74
N ALA A 71 9.53 -6.85 8.80
CA ALA A 71 9.61 -6.16 7.51
C ALA A 71 8.65 -6.76 6.47
N ILE A 72 8.11 -5.92 5.58
CA ILE A 72 7.43 -6.34 4.34
C ILE A 72 8.27 -5.83 3.17
N VAL A 73 8.97 -6.75 2.49
CA VAL A 73 9.95 -6.47 1.44
C VAL A 73 9.44 -7.01 0.11
N THR A 74 8.34 -6.46 -0.38
CA THR A 74 7.68 -6.96 -1.59
C THR A 74 7.29 -5.84 -2.55
N LEU A 75 7.10 -6.18 -3.82
CA LEU A 75 6.31 -5.38 -4.76
C LEU A 75 4.84 -5.34 -4.32
N ASN A 76 3.97 -4.74 -5.11
CA ASN A 76 2.54 -4.73 -4.83
C ASN A 76 1.94 -6.13 -5.03
N HIS A 77 1.95 -6.92 -3.98
CA HIS A 77 1.32 -8.23 -3.90
C HIS A 77 0.08 -8.17 -2.99
N PRO A 78 -0.95 -9.01 -3.19
CA PRO A 78 -2.08 -9.07 -2.27
C PRO A 78 -1.66 -9.45 -0.84
N GLU A 79 -0.62 -10.28 -0.69
CA GLU A 79 -0.03 -10.66 0.59
C GLU A 79 0.50 -9.46 1.39
N PHE A 80 0.85 -8.36 0.73
CA PHE A 80 1.22 -7.12 1.42
C PHE A 80 0.05 -6.62 2.28
N VAL A 81 -1.16 -6.59 1.70
CA VAL A 81 -2.36 -6.12 2.41
C VAL A 81 -2.86 -7.16 3.40
N ASP A 82 -2.81 -8.46 3.04
CA ASP A 82 -3.09 -9.56 3.97
C ASP A 82 -2.21 -9.44 5.23
N ALA A 83 -0.91 -9.11 5.06
CA ALA A 83 0.05 -8.91 6.16
C ALA A 83 -0.25 -7.65 6.99
N MET A 84 -0.69 -6.56 6.38
CA MET A 84 -1.12 -5.36 7.10
C MET A 84 -2.30 -5.67 8.03
N VAL A 85 -3.29 -6.43 7.54
CA VAL A 85 -4.45 -6.85 8.34
C VAL A 85 -4.02 -7.80 9.45
N GLY A 86 -3.20 -8.81 9.15
CA GLY A 86 -2.67 -9.75 10.14
C GLY A 86 -1.85 -9.07 11.24
N SER A 87 -0.99 -8.11 10.86
CA SER A 87 -0.25 -7.27 11.81
C SER A 87 -1.19 -6.47 12.72
N SER A 88 -2.28 -5.93 12.17
CA SER A 88 -3.29 -5.19 12.94
C SER A 88 -4.05 -6.08 13.92
N ILE A 89 -4.34 -7.33 13.56
CA ILE A 89 -4.96 -8.29 14.47
C ILE A 89 -3.98 -8.67 15.58
N ALA A 90 -2.73 -9.01 15.25
CA ALA A 90 -1.70 -9.45 16.20
C ALA A 90 -1.13 -8.31 17.07
N GLY A 91 -1.36 -7.04 16.68
CA GLY A 91 -0.81 -5.87 17.38
C GLY A 91 0.68 -5.68 17.15
N THR A 92 1.23 -6.21 16.07
CA THR A 92 2.63 -6.01 15.66
C THR A 92 2.78 -4.76 14.80
N VAL A 93 4.02 -4.34 14.53
CA VAL A 93 4.34 -3.18 13.69
C VAL A 93 4.98 -3.67 12.39
N PHE A 94 4.39 -3.37 11.24
CA PHE A 94 5.05 -3.73 9.99
C PHE A 94 5.95 -2.59 9.47
N VAL A 95 7.03 -2.98 8.81
CA VAL A 95 8.04 -2.08 8.25
C VAL A 95 8.09 -2.27 6.74
N PRO A 96 7.42 -1.40 5.96
CA PRO A 96 7.41 -1.53 4.52
C PRO A 96 8.73 -1.08 3.92
N ILE A 97 9.43 -1.98 3.23
CA ILE A 97 10.74 -1.74 2.60
C ILE A 97 10.64 -2.03 1.11
N ASP A 98 11.08 -1.09 0.28
CA ASP A 98 11.16 -1.31 -1.16
C ASP A 98 12.11 -2.49 -1.46
N PRO A 99 11.67 -3.52 -2.20
CA PRO A 99 12.46 -4.73 -2.44
C PRO A 99 13.75 -4.49 -3.25
N ARG A 100 13.91 -3.31 -3.84
CA ARG A 100 15.17 -2.88 -4.49
C ARG A 100 16.21 -2.37 -3.50
N THR A 101 15.84 -2.19 -2.22
CA THR A 101 16.75 -1.75 -1.17
C THR A 101 17.76 -2.85 -0.88
N LYS A 102 19.06 -2.49 -0.77
CA LYS A 102 20.15 -3.44 -0.56
C LYS A 102 21.30 -2.84 0.24
N GLY A 103 22.24 -3.70 0.65
CA GLY A 103 23.46 -3.33 1.34
C GLY A 103 23.20 -2.52 2.62
N LYS A 104 24.06 -1.57 2.94
CA LYS A 104 23.98 -0.76 4.18
C LYS A 104 22.63 -0.15 4.46
N LYS A 105 21.90 0.26 3.42
CA LYS A 105 20.57 0.85 3.60
C LYS A 105 19.56 -0.20 4.09
N LEU A 106 19.59 -1.41 3.55
CA LEU A 106 18.73 -2.51 4.01
C LEU A 106 19.09 -2.92 5.44
N THR A 107 20.38 -3.10 5.74
CA THR A 107 20.87 -3.36 7.10
C THR A 107 20.34 -2.31 8.08
N TYR A 108 20.53 -1.04 7.75
CA TYR A 108 20.07 0.06 8.61
C TYR A 108 18.56 0.00 8.88
N MET A 109 17.74 -0.20 7.84
CA MET A 109 16.29 -0.23 8.00
C MET A 109 15.84 -1.41 8.87
N LEU A 110 16.41 -2.60 8.68
CA LEU A 110 16.08 -3.80 9.46
C LEU A 110 16.53 -3.70 10.92
N THR A 111 17.76 -3.20 11.16
CA THR A 111 18.31 -3.10 12.50
C THR A 111 17.74 -1.93 13.29
N HIS A 112 17.50 -0.78 12.64
CA HIS A 112 16.93 0.40 13.30
C HIS A 112 15.47 0.20 13.74
N SER A 113 14.74 -0.67 13.05
CA SER A 113 13.36 -1.04 13.40
C SER A 113 13.25 -2.32 14.21
N ASP A 114 14.37 -2.90 14.64
CA ASP A 114 14.43 -4.15 15.42
C ASP A 114 13.57 -5.27 14.81
N CYS A 115 13.60 -5.41 13.48
CA CYS A 115 12.80 -6.41 12.78
C CYS A 115 13.21 -7.83 13.21
N ARG A 116 12.24 -8.59 13.73
CA ARG A 116 12.43 -10.00 14.12
C ARG A 116 12.16 -10.98 12.98
N GLY A 117 11.49 -10.53 11.92
CA GLY A 117 11.20 -11.34 10.74
C GLY A 117 10.95 -10.50 9.51
N ALA A 118 10.75 -11.17 8.38
CA ALA A 118 10.39 -10.50 7.14
C ALA A 118 9.46 -11.33 6.27
N ILE A 119 8.47 -10.67 5.67
CA ILE A 119 7.71 -11.18 4.52
C ILE A 119 8.39 -10.61 3.28
N ILE A 120 8.95 -11.48 2.43
CA ILE A 120 9.86 -11.06 1.38
C ILE A 120 9.55 -11.71 0.04
N GLY A 121 9.58 -10.93 -1.05
CA GLY A 121 9.50 -11.49 -2.39
C GLY A 121 10.75 -12.33 -2.74
N ASP A 122 10.56 -13.45 -3.42
CA ASP A 122 11.64 -14.35 -3.84
C ASP A 122 12.75 -13.61 -4.60
N TYR A 123 12.40 -12.63 -5.39
CA TYR A 123 13.31 -11.74 -6.14
C TYR A 123 14.15 -10.80 -5.27
N ALA A 124 13.89 -10.69 -3.96
CA ALA A 124 14.64 -9.83 -3.02
C ALA A 124 15.50 -10.63 -2.02
N LEU A 125 15.44 -11.96 -2.05
CA LEU A 125 16.15 -12.84 -1.12
C LEU A 125 17.67 -12.65 -1.15
N GLU A 126 18.27 -12.47 -2.34
CA GLU A 126 19.71 -12.26 -2.44
C GLU A 126 20.14 -10.95 -1.75
N ASN A 127 19.34 -9.88 -1.86
CA ASN A 127 19.63 -8.63 -1.14
C ASN A 127 19.61 -8.82 0.38
N LEU A 128 18.69 -9.66 0.89
CA LEU A 128 18.61 -9.97 2.33
C LEU A 128 19.79 -10.86 2.76
N LYS A 129 20.13 -11.85 1.96
CA LYS A 129 21.24 -12.77 2.24
C LYS A 129 22.59 -12.05 2.40
N GLU A 130 22.82 -11.05 1.57
CA GLU A 130 24.03 -10.21 1.63
C GLU A 130 24.21 -9.47 2.97
N VAL A 131 23.10 -9.11 3.65
CA VAL A 131 23.12 -8.31 4.87
C VAL A 131 22.78 -9.08 6.13
N LEU A 132 22.46 -10.37 6.02
CA LEU A 132 21.93 -11.17 7.11
C LEU A 132 22.84 -11.23 8.33
N CYS A 133 24.15 -11.30 8.14
CA CYS A 133 25.13 -11.33 9.23
C CYS A 133 25.10 -10.05 10.10
N ASP A 134 24.63 -8.93 9.53
CA ASP A 134 24.51 -7.65 10.20
C ASP A 134 23.13 -7.42 10.82
N CYS A 135 22.22 -8.39 10.70
CA CYS A 135 20.82 -8.31 11.18
C CYS A 135 20.53 -9.41 12.23
N PRO A 136 21.15 -9.36 13.43
CA PRO A 136 21.14 -10.47 14.38
C PRO A 136 19.75 -10.75 15.02
N LEU A 137 18.81 -9.82 14.95
CA LEU A 137 17.46 -10.00 15.47
C LEU A 137 16.51 -10.71 14.49
N LEU A 138 16.92 -10.85 13.22
CA LEU A 138 16.09 -11.48 12.20
C LEU A 138 16.11 -12.99 12.37
N GLU A 139 14.96 -13.58 12.69
CA GLU A 139 14.81 -14.99 13.07
C GLU A 139 14.09 -15.84 12.02
N TRP A 140 13.20 -15.21 11.24
CA TRP A 140 12.35 -15.90 10.27
C TRP A 140 12.09 -15.06 9.00
N ILE A 141 11.78 -15.77 7.92
CA ILE A 141 11.29 -15.16 6.67
C ILE A 141 10.10 -15.95 6.11
N TRP A 142 9.11 -15.22 5.58
CA TRP A 142 8.03 -15.80 4.79
C TRP A 142 8.16 -15.32 3.35
N VAL A 143 8.27 -16.27 2.43
CA VAL A 143 8.57 -15.97 1.02
C VAL A 143 7.30 -15.83 0.21
N VAL A 144 7.17 -14.71 -0.52
CA VAL A 144 6.14 -14.45 -1.52
C VAL A 144 6.71 -14.76 -2.89
N GLY A 145 6.06 -15.61 -3.69
CA GLY A 145 6.49 -15.99 -5.04
C GLY A 145 6.48 -17.49 -5.25
N SER A 146 7.57 -18.05 -5.74
CA SER A 146 7.62 -19.46 -6.17
C SER A 146 7.23 -20.45 -5.07
N GLU A 147 6.16 -21.22 -5.32
CA GLU A 147 5.65 -22.25 -4.40
C GLU A 147 6.45 -23.55 -4.47
N SER A 148 7.23 -23.78 -5.52
CA SER A 148 7.77 -25.10 -5.84
C SER A 148 9.04 -25.50 -5.08
N GLN A 149 9.84 -24.57 -4.64
CA GLN A 149 11.01 -24.82 -3.77
C GLN A 149 11.37 -23.57 -2.99
N LEU A 150 11.21 -23.65 -1.66
CA LEU A 150 11.79 -22.64 -0.78
C LEU A 150 13.31 -22.68 -0.92
N PRO A 151 13.98 -21.53 -1.03
CA PRO A 151 15.43 -21.49 -1.09
C PRO A 151 16.03 -22.02 0.23
N ASP A 152 17.20 -22.64 0.14
CA ASP A 152 18.01 -22.91 1.33
C ASP A 152 18.51 -21.57 1.89
N PHE A 153 17.91 -21.16 2.98
CA PHE A 153 18.18 -19.87 3.61
C PHE A 153 18.57 -20.07 5.08
N PRO A 154 19.55 -19.32 5.63
CA PRO A 154 20.02 -19.54 7.00
C PRO A 154 19.03 -19.23 8.14
N LEU A 155 17.84 -18.76 7.79
CA LEU A 155 16.74 -18.50 8.75
C LEU A 155 15.61 -19.51 8.59
N ARG A 156 14.76 -19.61 9.60
CA ARG A 156 13.50 -20.33 9.47
C ARG A 156 12.69 -19.74 8.32
N THR A 157 12.41 -20.55 7.32
CA THR A 157 11.81 -20.13 6.06
C THR A 157 10.51 -20.85 5.82
N GLU A 158 9.44 -20.12 5.51
CA GLU A 158 8.14 -20.67 5.14
C GLU A 158 7.58 -19.96 3.89
N SER A 159 6.70 -20.67 3.15
CA SER A 159 5.95 -20.05 2.06
C SER A 159 4.75 -19.31 2.60
N ILE A 160 4.54 -18.08 2.14
CA ILE A 160 3.33 -17.32 2.51
C ILE A 160 2.06 -18.04 2.02
N SER A 161 2.10 -18.67 0.85
CA SER A 161 0.97 -19.44 0.31
C SER A 161 0.59 -20.60 1.23
N ARG A 162 1.58 -21.27 1.85
CA ARG A 162 1.31 -22.32 2.82
C ARG A 162 0.63 -21.76 4.07
N ILE A 163 1.10 -20.64 4.61
CA ILE A 163 0.47 -19.95 5.74
C ILE A 163 -0.98 -19.60 5.39
N LEU A 164 -1.22 -19.01 4.22
CA LEU A 164 -2.55 -18.61 3.79
C LEU A 164 -3.48 -19.80 3.45
N SER A 165 -2.96 -21.02 3.31
CA SER A 165 -3.75 -22.24 3.12
C SER A 165 -4.13 -22.93 4.41
N THR A 166 -3.65 -22.49 5.57
CA THR A 166 -3.95 -23.12 6.88
C THR A 166 -5.38 -22.80 7.34
N THR A 167 -5.96 -23.74 8.06
CA THR A 167 -7.18 -23.48 8.84
C THR A 167 -6.77 -23.04 10.25
N VAL A 168 -7.26 -21.90 10.69
CA VAL A 168 -6.91 -21.35 12.01
C VAL A 168 -8.17 -20.99 12.80
N GLU A 169 -8.06 -21.08 14.11
CA GLU A 169 -9.06 -20.49 15.00
C GLU A 169 -8.88 -18.98 15.03
N PRO A 170 -9.95 -18.20 14.88
CA PRO A 170 -9.86 -16.74 14.89
C PRO A 170 -9.21 -16.21 16.17
N MET A 171 -8.43 -15.16 16.02
CA MET A 171 -7.88 -14.38 17.12
C MET A 171 -8.70 -13.11 17.32
N GLU A 172 -8.85 -12.68 18.56
CA GLU A 172 -9.31 -11.33 18.86
C GLU A 172 -8.26 -10.31 18.49
N THR A 173 -8.68 -9.18 17.96
CA THR A 173 -7.77 -8.05 17.67
C THR A 173 -7.11 -7.58 18.95
N ARG A 174 -5.78 -7.54 18.96
CA ARG A 174 -4.96 -7.10 20.12
C ARG A 174 -4.81 -5.58 20.18
N VAL A 175 -5.03 -4.87 19.09
CA VAL A 175 -5.03 -3.40 19.05
C VAL A 175 -6.34 -2.87 19.58
N SER A 176 -6.28 -1.95 20.54
CA SER A 176 -7.46 -1.36 21.17
C SER A 176 -7.51 0.17 21.12
N ASP A 177 -6.40 0.80 20.76
CA ASP A 177 -6.26 2.24 20.69
C ASP A 177 -5.75 2.63 19.28
N PRO A 178 -6.45 3.51 18.54
CA PRO A 178 -6.00 3.96 17.23
C PRO A 178 -4.67 4.74 17.25
N ASP A 179 -4.23 5.24 18.40
CA ASP A 179 -2.94 5.89 18.56
C ASP A 179 -1.77 4.88 18.68
N GLU A 180 -2.06 3.57 18.75
CA GLU A 180 -1.01 2.55 18.70
C GLU A 180 -0.28 2.55 17.36
N PRO A 181 1.03 2.17 17.40
CA PRO A 181 1.83 2.06 16.19
C PRO A 181 1.28 1.00 15.22
N MET A 182 1.03 1.39 13.99
CA MET A 182 0.66 0.49 12.90
C MET A 182 1.89 0.07 12.09
N GLN A 183 2.74 1.05 11.77
CA GLN A 183 3.86 0.84 10.87
C GLN A 183 5.02 1.81 11.15
N MET A 184 6.21 1.43 10.67
CA MET A 184 7.36 2.30 10.65
C MET A 184 7.75 2.62 9.21
N LEU A 185 7.48 3.83 8.76
CA LEU A 185 7.78 4.31 7.42
C LEU A 185 9.16 4.95 7.35
N PHE A 186 9.96 4.54 6.36
CA PHE A 186 11.23 5.19 6.08
C PHE A 186 11.11 6.24 4.98
N THR A 187 11.50 7.47 5.27
CA THR A 187 11.56 8.55 4.29
C THR A 187 13.00 8.80 3.84
N SER A 188 13.17 9.22 2.58
CA SER A 188 14.49 9.62 2.09
C SER A 188 14.95 10.88 2.82
N GLY A 189 15.89 10.70 3.75
CA GLY A 189 16.59 11.83 4.34
C GLY A 189 17.42 12.58 3.29
N THR A 190 17.41 13.90 3.32
CA THR A 190 18.18 14.74 2.39
C THR A 190 19.68 14.70 2.65
N THR A 191 20.14 14.20 3.81
CA THR A 191 21.53 14.34 4.28
C THR A 191 22.10 13.13 5.02
N GLY A 192 21.56 11.92 4.85
CA GLY A 192 22.07 10.75 5.60
C GLY A 192 21.17 9.52 5.50
N ASP A 193 21.17 8.71 6.55
CA ASP A 193 20.32 7.53 6.65
C ASP A 193 18.83 7.90 6.61
N PRO A 194 17.97 7.02 6.09
CA PRO A 194 16.52 7.25 6.05
C PRO A 194 15.97 7.51 7.46
N LYS A 195 15.06 8.47 7.58
CA LYS A 195 14.34 8.71 8.83
C LYS A 195 13.20 7.74 9.00
N ALA A 196 13.12 7.07 10.14
CA ALA A 196 12.01 6.23 10.51
C ALA A 196 10.88 7.05 11.16
N ILE A 197 9.67 6.87 10.68
CA ILE A 197 8.48 7.55 11.20
C ILE A 197 7.51 6.46 11.68
N LEU A 198 7.26 6.44 12.98
CA LEU A 198 6.27 5.57 13.58
C LEU A 198 4.88 6.17 13.32
N SER A 199 4.07 5.47 12.53
CA SER A 199 2.75 5.93 12.08
C SER A 199 1.65 5.14 12.79
N PRO A 200 0.73 5.80 13.53
CA PRO A 200 -0.36 5.13 14.23
C PRO A 200 -1.50 4.75 13.28
N TYR A 201 -2.40 3.87 13.77
CA TYR A 201 -3.65 3.50 13.08
C TYR A 201 -4.53 4.73 12.83
N ALA A 202 -4.62 5.67 13.79
CA ALA A 202 -5.39 6.90 13.66
C ALA A 202 -5.04 7.66 12.37
N ARG A 203 -3.77 7.64 11.96
CA ARG A 203 -3.34 8.29 10.72
C ARG A 203 -3.87 7.57 9.48
N PHE A 204 -3.77 6.24 9.44
CA PHE A 204 -4.32 5.44 8.34
C PHE A 204 -5.83 5.65 8.23
N GLY A 205 -6.53 5.59 9.38
CA GLY A 205 -7.95 5.82 9.47
C GLY A 205 -8.37 7.22 9.02
N PHE A 206 -7.68 8.25 9.50
CA PHE A 206 -7.96 9.63 9.10
C PHE A 206 -7.82 9.84 7.59
N VAL A 207 -6.71 9.39 7.00
CA VAL A 207 -6.49 9.57 5.55
C VAL A 207 -7.48 8.73 4.73
N GLY A 208 -7.78 7.50 5.16
CA GLY A 208 -8.77 6.63 4.49
C GLY A 208 -10.16 7.27 4.41
N GLN A 209 -10.57 8.00 5.45
CA GLN A 209 -11.86 8.70 5.50
C GLN A 209 -11.91 9.96 4.62
N LEU A 210 -10.77 10.45 4.12
CA LEU A 210 -10.74 11.63 3.25
C LEU A 210 -11.13 11.33 1.78
N GLY A 211 -11.60 10.15 1.45
CA GLY A 211 -11.91 9.78 0.07
C GLY A 211 -12.84 10.77 -0.63
N GLU A 212 -13.96 11.18 0.00
CA GLU A 212 -14.87 12.18 -0.55
C GLU A 212 -14.22 13.57 -0.64
N VAL A 213 -13.37 13.92 0.32
CA VAL A 213 -12.60 15.17 0.31
C VAL A 213 -11.62 15.20 -0.87
N PHE A 214 -11.04 14.05 -1.24
CA PHE A 214 -10.25 13.89 -2.47
C PHE A 214 -11.10 13.79 -3.75
N GLY A 215 -12.41 13.99 -3.65
CA GLY A 215 -13.32 13.97 -4.79
C GLY A 215 -13.68 12.57 -5.30
N LEU A 216 -13.36 11.51 -4.54
CA LEU A 216 -13.77 10.14 -4.87
C LEU A 216 -15.28 9.96 -4.65
N LYS A 217 -15.89 9.17 -5.53
CA LYS A 217 -17.31 8.83 -5.51
C LYS A 217 -17.49 7.31 -5.35
N PRO A 218 -18.66 6.83 -4.89
CA PRO A 218 -18.90 5.39 -4.68
C PRO A 218 -18.65 4.49 -5.89
N ASN A 219 -18.75 5.05 -7.10
CA ASN A 219 -18.53 4.30 -8.35
C ASN A 219 -17.13 4.48 -8.94
N ASP A 220 -16.23 5.20 -8.25
CA ASP A 220 -14.87 5.34 -8.72
C ASP A 220 -14.08 4.04 -8.58
N ARG A 221 -13.15 3.87 -9.49
CA ARG A 221 -12.20 2.76 -9.50
C ARG A 221 -10.78 3.30 -9.47
N PRO A 222 -10.19 3.45 -8.29
CA PRO A 222 -8.82 3.97 -8.16
C PRO A 222 -7.79 2.98 -8.71
N TYR A 223 -6.74 3.53 -9.35
CA TYR A 223 -5.57 2.76 -9.76
C TYR A 223 -4.31 3.29 -9.09
N SER A 224 -3.40 2.39 -8.73
CA SER A 224 -2.04 2.74 -8.36
C SER A 224 -1.01 1.76 -8.91
N GLY A 225 0.02 2.32 -9.55
CA GLY A 225 1.28 1.61 -9.84
C GLY A 225 2.40 2.01 -8.89
N LEU A 226 2.13 2.92 -7.96
CA LEU A 226 3.07 3.29 -6.90
C LEU A 226 3.26 2.10 -5.95
N SER A 227 4.47 1.96 -5.40
CA SER A 227 4.74 0.92 -4.40
C SER A 227 3.92 1.16 -3.12
N LEU A 228 3.32 0.11 -2.59
CA LEU A 228 2.67 0.12 -1.27
C LEU A 228 3.64 0.39 -0.12
N THR A 229 4.94 0.39 -0.36
CA THR A 229 5.95 0.86 0.60
C THR A 229 5.98 2.38 0.76
N HIS A 230 5.24 3.11 -0.08
CA HIS A 230 5.10 4.57 -0.01
C HIS A 230 3.74 4.99 0.55
N ALA A 231 3.77 5.98 1.44
CA ALA A 231 2.58 6.55 2.09
C ALA A 231 1.47 6.96 1.09
N ASN A 232 1.82 7.48 -0.10
CA ASN A 232 0.83 7.85 -1.11
C ASN A 232 -0.02 6.65 -1.56
N ALA A 233 0.61 5.57 -2.04
CA ALA A 233 -0.13 4.38 -2.47
C ALA A 233 -0.89 3.74 -1.31
N GLN A 234 -0.27 3.67 -0.14
CA GLN A 234 -0.80 2.95 1.01
C GLN A 234 -1.91 3.74 1.73
N LEU A 235 -1.66 5.02 2.08
CA LEU A 235 -2.63 5.80 2.84
C LEU A 235 -3.72 6.39 1.95
N ILE A 236 -3.34 6.94 0.77
CA ILE A 236 -4.32 7.61 -0.10
C ILE A 236 -5.08 6.58 -0.92
N THR A 237 -4.40 5.81 -1.81
CA THR A 237 -5.14 4.92 -2.72
C THR A 237 -5.71 3.72 -1.98
N LEU A 238 -4.90 2.96 -1.24
CA LEU A 238 -5.37 1.76 -0.54
C LEU A 238 -6.32 2.13 0.61
N GLY A 239 -5.96 3.12 1.44
CA GLY A 239 -6.78 3.56 2.56
C GLY A 239 -8.18 3.97 2.12
N THR A 240 -8.30 4.91 1.17
CA THR A 240 -9.62 5.36 0.68
C THR A 240 -10.40 4.23 -0.01
N THR A 241 -9.69 3.33 -0.73
CA THR A 241 -10.29 2.14 -1.35
C THR A 241 -10.97 1.25 -0.30
N LEU A 242 -10.27 0.92 0.78
CA LEU A 242 -10.78 0.06 1.84
C LEU A 242 -11.90 0.71 2.65
N TYR A 243 -11.80 2.01 2.93
CA TYR A 243 -12.83 2.74 3.68
C TYR A 243 -14.14 2.89 2.91
N MET A 244 -14.05 3.31 1.64
CA MET A 244 -15.21 3.57 0.81
C MET A 244 -15.81 2.32 0.16
N GLY A 245 -15.10 1.19 0.18
CA GLY A 245 -15.52 -0.04 -0.53
C GLY A 245 -15.37 0.07 -2.05
N LEU A 246 -14.41 0.83 -2.52
CA LEU A 246 -14.12 0.98 -3.95
C LEU A 246 -13.42 -0.28 -4.48
N LYS A 247 -13.45 -0.46 -5.82
CA LYS A 247 -12.78 -1.59 -6.46
C LYS A 247 -11.40 -1.16 -6.98
N GLY A 248 -10.42 -1.04 -6.07
CA GLY A 248 -9.07 -0.56 -6.39
C GLY A 248 -8.26 -1.53 -7.24
N VAL A 249 -7.45 -0.99 -8.14
CA VAL A 249 -6.55 -1.75 -9.02
C VAL A 249 -5.11 -1.35 -8.71
N PHE A 250 -4.24 -2.35 -8.49
CA PHE A 250 -2.84 -2.15 -8.12
C PHE A 250 -1.95 -2.97 -9.04
N SER A 251 -1.13 -2.33 -9.87
CA SER A 251 -0.13 -3.08 -10.63
C SER A 251 1.10 -3.41 -9.77
N ARG A 252 1.77 -4.54 -10.06
CA ARG A 252 2.98 -4.99 -9.34
C ARG A 252 4.02 -3.90 -9.19
N LYS A 253 4.17 -3.10 -10.26
CA LYS A 253 5.06 -1.94 -10.31
C LYS A 253 4.52 -0.92 -11.31
N PHE A 254 4.93 0.33 -11.17
CA PHE A 254 4.62 1.34 -12.16
C PHE A 254 5.31 1.04 -13.49
N THR A 255 4.51 1.00 -14.56
CA THR A 255 4.99 0.84 -15.94
C THR A 255 4.38 1.93 -16.79
N LYS A 256 5.17 2.96 -17.07
CA LYS A 256 4.77 4.18 -17.77
C LYS A 256 4.00 3.92 -19.07
N SER A 257 4.52 3.03 -19.91
CA SER A 257 3.94 2.68 -21.22
C SER A 257 2.63 1.87 -21.12
N LYS A 258 2.27 1.38 -19.93
CA LYS A 258 1.08 0.56 -19.71
C LYS A 258 0.00 1.24 -18.89
N LEU A 259 0.26 2.44 -18.37
CA LEU A 259 -0.67 3.17 -17.51
C LEU A 259 -2.06 3.30 -18.15
N TRP A 260 -2.11 3.86 -19.36
CA TRP A 260 -3.37 4.11 -20.06
C TRP A 260 -4.06 2.83 -20.54
N ASP A 261 -3.28 1.79 -20.90
CA ASP A 261 -3.83 0.50 -21.26
C ASP A 261 -4.51 -0.16 -20.05
N ILE A 262 -3.86 -0.11 -18.87
CA ILE A 262 -4.41 -0.64 -17.62
C ILE A 262 -5.66 0.14 -17.22
N THR A 263 -5.63 1.47 -17.24
CA THR A 263 -6.79 2.28 -16.86
C THR A 263 -7.99 2.03 -17.76
N ARG A 264 -7.79 1.88 -19.07
CA ARG A 264 -8.85 1.51 -20.02
C ARG A 264 -9.37 0.10 -19.78
N HIS A 265 -8.46 -0.88 -19.64
CA HIS A 265 -8.83 -2.28 -19.48
C HIS A 265 -9.68 -2.51 -18.23
N TYR A 266 -9.30 -1.88 -17.13
CA TYR A 266 -10.01 -2.03 -15.85
C TYR A 266 -11.09 -0.97 -15.60
N GLY A 267 -11.26 0.00 -16.48
CA GLY A 267 -12.18 1.12 -16.28
C GLY A 267 -11.81 1.98 -15.07
N CYS A 268 -10.51 2.21 -14.84
CA CYS A 268 -10.06 3.00 -13.70
C CYS A 268 -10.36 4.48 -13.92
N THR A 269 -11.08 5.09 -12.98
CA THR A 269 -11.57 6.49 -13.09
C THR A 269 -10.64 7.50 -12.46
N THR A 270 -9.70 7.06 -11.65
CA THR A 270 -8.70 7.89 -10.98
C THR A 270 -7.39 7.13 -10.81
N PHE A 271 -6.30 7.86 -10.70
CA PHE A 271 -5.01 7.27 -10.27
C PHE A 271 -4.13 8.30 -9.57
N ASN A 272 -3.11 7.81 -8.85
CA ASN A 272 -2.18 8.66 -8.11
C ASN A 272 -0.86 8.78 -8.83
N LEU A 273 -0.30 9.99 -8.86
CA LEU A 273 1.03 10.27 -9.40
C LEU A 273 1.91 11.08 -8.45
N LEU A 274 3.22 10.92 -8.63
CA LEU A 274 4.24 11.81 -8.11
C LEU A 274 4.82 12.63 -9.25
N GLY A 275 5.28 13.86 -8.98
CA GLY A 275 5.69 14.82 -10.02
C GLY A 275 6.65 14.30 -11.08
N GLY A 276 7.66 13.49 -10.71
CA GLY A 276 8.56 12.86 -11.67
C GLY A 276 7.87 11.87 -12.60
N MET A 277 6.84 11.16 -12.14
CA MET A 277 6.05 10.24 -12.96
C MET A 277 5.17 11.01 -13.94
N THR A 278 4.58 12.11 -13.51
CA THR A 278 3.77 12.98 -14.37
C THR A 278 4.58 13.49 -15.57
N THR A 279 5.79 13.98 -15.31
CA THR A 279 6.71 14.40 -16.37
C THR A 279 7.06 13.25 -17.31
N ALA A 280 7.32 12.04 -16.75
CA ALA A 280 7.65 10.86 -17.54
C ALA A 280 6.50 10.42 -18.46
N ILE A 281 5.25 10.47 -17.99
CA ILE A 281 4.05 10.17 -18.81
C ILE A 281 3.87 11.22 -19.89
N TYR A 282 3.97 12.51 -19.53
CA TYR A 282 3.77 13.59 -20.47
C TYR A 282 4.83 13.63 -21.60
N SER A 283 6.05 13.16 -21.31
CA SER A 283 7.15 13.08 -22.28
C SER A 283 7.00 11.99 -23.35
N GLU A 284 6.04 11.05 -23.17
CA GLU A 284 5.75 10.05 -24.21
C GLU A 284 5.20 10.71 -25.46
N ALA A 285 5.45 10.09 -26.62
CA ALA A 285 4.89 10.58 -27.89
C ALA A 285 3.35 10.69 -27.81
N ALA A 286 2.81 11.79 -28.29
CA ALA A 286 1.36 11.97 -28.29
C ALA A 286 0.66 10.97 -29.22
N MET A 287 -0.41 10.37 -28.74
CA MET A 287 -1.24 9.44 -29.49
C MET A 287 -2.65 10.00 -29.68
N LYS A 288 -3.31 9.59 -30.75
CA LYS A 288 -4.71 9.98 -31.00
C LYS A 288 -5.69 9.49 -29.93
N THR A 289 -5.28 8.47 -29.19
CA THR A 289 -6.07 7.83 -28.11
C THR A 289 -5.75 8.36 -26.72
N ASP A 290 -4.92 9.40 -26.60
CA ASP A 290 -4.53 9.92 -25.28
C ASP A 290 -5.74 10.37 -24.44
N ALA A 291 -6.71 11.04 -25.08
CA ALA A 291 -7.95 11.48 -24.44
C ALA A 291 -9.03 10.39 -24.37
N ASP A 292 -8.83 9.24 -25.03
CA ASP A 292 -9.76 8.11 -24.99
C ASP A 292 -9.42 7.21 -23.78
N ASN A 293 -9.81 7.65 -22.60
CA ASN A 293 -9.58 6.96 -21.35
C ASN A 293 -10.70 7.26 -20.32
N PRO A 294 -10.95 6.40 -19.33
CA PRO A 294 -12.03 6.57 -18.34
C PRO A 294 -11.64 7.49 -17.17
N VAL A 295 -10.41 8.01 -17.14
CA VAL A 295 -9.88 8.77 -16.01
C VAL A 295 -10.49 10.17 -15.97
N ARG A 296 -11.25 10.47 -14.92
CA ARG A 296 -11.84 11.80 -14.76
C ARG A 296 -10.94 12.78 -14.02
N PHE A 297 -10.09 12.29 -13.08
CA PHE A 297 -9.06 13.12 -12.46
C PHE A 297 -7.88 12.30 -11.94
N ILE A 298 -6.77 12.97 -11.74
CA ILE A 298 -5.54 12.43 -11.19
C ILE A 298 -5.28 13.04 -9.82
N LEU A 299 -5.07 12.21 -8.80
CA LEU A 299 -4.55 12.64 -7.52
C LEU A 299 -3.03 12.80 -7.62
N SER A 300 -2.57 14.03 -7.75
CA SER A 300 -1.16 14.35 -7.96
C SER A 300 -0.51 14.90 -6.69
N ALA A 301 0.71 14.48 -6.43
CA ALA A 301 1.58 15.09 -5.44
C ALA A 301 2.82 15.66 -6.15
N GLY A 302 2.80 16.95 -6.43
CA GLY A 302 3.88 17.67 -7.11
C GLY A 302 3.71 17.77 -8.63
N MET A 303 2.50 18.09 -9.11
CA MET A 303 2.26 18.37 -10.52
C MET A 303 3.08 19.56 -11.00
N PRO A 304 3.96 19.39 -12.03
CA PRO A 304 4.72 20.52 -12.55
C PRO A 304 3.81 21.56 -13.20
N ALA A 305 3.88 22.81 -12.73
CA ALA A 305 3.00 23.89 -13.18
C ALA A 305 3.12 24.17 -14.69
N ASN A 306 4.30 23.99 -15.27
CA ASN A 306 4.57 24.27 -16.69
C ASN A 306 3.93 23.29 -17.66
N ILE A 307 3.53 22.09 -17.21
CA ILE A 307 2.85 21.11 -18.05
C ILE A 307 1.41 20.87 -17.63
N TRP A 308 0.94 21.47 -16.54
CA TRP A 308 -0.37 21.21 -15.92
C TRP A 308 -1.51 21.28 -16.94
N SER A 309 -1.80 22.47 -17.48
CA SER A 309 -2.91 22.65 -18.42
C SER A 309 -2.73 21.88 -19.75
N ALA A 310 -1.48 21.67 -20.17
CA ALA A 310 -1.20 20.89 -21.35
C ALA A 310 -1.45 19.39 -21.12
N PHE A 311 -1.20 18.90 -19.89
CA PHE A 311 -1.48 17.54 -19.47
C PHE A 311 -3.01 17.31 -19.43
N GLU A 312 -3.76 18.19 -18.75
CA GLU A 312 -5.23 18.12 -18.69
C GLU A 312 -5.84 18.07 -20.09
N LYS A 313 -5.40 18.99 -20.97
CA LYS A 313 -5.89 19.03 -22.35
C LYS A 313 -5.56 17.79 -23.16
N ARG A 314 -4.34 17.24 -22.99
CA ARG A 314 -3.88 16.08 -23.76
C ARG A 314 -4.64 14.81 -23.38
N PHE A 315 -4.86 14.59 -22.07
CA PHE A 315 -5.42 13.36 -21.55
C PHE A 315 -6.91 13.48 -21.19
N ASP A 316 -7.52 14.64 -21.38
CA ASP A 316 -8.92 14.96 -21.05
C ASP A 316 -9.29 14.54 -19.61
N CYS A 317 -8.45 14.91 -18.64
CA CYS A 317 -8.65 14.61 -17.23
C CYS A 317 -8.25 15.81 -16.36
N GLU A 318 -8.89 15.95 -15.21
CA GLU A 318 -8.60 17.03 -14.26
C GLU A 318 -7.41 16.66 -13.35
N ILE A 319 -6.72 17.66 -12.82
CA ILE A 319 -5.68 17.48 -11.82
C ILE A 319 -6.20 17.90 -10.44
N TYR A 320 -6.22 16.96 -9.52
CA TYR A 320 -6.42 17.20 -8.11
C TYR A 320 -5.05 17.16 -7.43
N GLU A 321 -4.49 18.33 -7.14
CA GLU A 321 -3.19 18.38 -6.46
C GLU A 321 -3.38 18.26 -4.96
N PHE A 322 -2.50 17.51 -4.31
CA PHE A 322 -2.43 17.47 -2.87
C PHE A 322 -0.98 17.43 -2.38
N TYR A 323 -0.78 17.85 -1.16
CA TYR A 323 0.48 17.68 -0.44
C TYR A 323 0.21 16.85 0.80
N GLY A 324 1.08 15.88 1.07
CA GLY A 324 1.08 15.09 2.29
C GLY A 324 2.51 14.69 2.65
N ALA A 325 2.86 14.82 3.91
CA ALA A 325 4.14 14.35 4.43
C ALA A 325 3.93 13.11 5.30
N ALA A 326 4.92 12.22 5.34
CA ALA A 326 4.86 11.03 6.21
C ALA A 326 4.77 11.42 7.68
N GLU A 327 5.30 12.57 8.06
CA GLU A 327 5.26 13.15 9.41
C GLU A 327 3.89 13.73 9.78
N GLY A 328 3.04 14.08 8.84
CA GLY A 328 1.71 14.67 9.07
C GLY A 328 1.37 15.80 8.11
N GLY A 329 0.11 16.25 8.23
CA GLY A 329 -0.43 17.32 7.40
C GLY A 329 -0.89 16.85 6.03
N VAL A 330 -2.03 17.38 5.60
CA VAL A 330 -2.59 17.22 4.26
C VAL A 330 -3.04 18.59 3.78
N LEU A 331 -2.62 18.98 2.59
CA LEU A 331 -3.15 20.16 1.87
C LEU A 331 -3.79 19.67 0.59
N ILE A 332 -4.86 20.32 0.16
CA ILE A 332 -5.62 19.92 -1.03
C ILE A 332 -5.86 21.12 -1.94
N ASN A 333 -5.76 20.89 -3.24
CA ASN A 333 -6.12 21.82 -4.29
C ASN A 333 -7.03 21.11 -5.31
N PRO A 334 -8.35 21.07 -5.04
CA PRO A 334 -9.31 20.48 -5.98
C PRO A 334 -9.27 21.17 -7.35
N PRO A 335 -9.69 20.48 -8.42
CA PRO A 335 -9.78 21.06 -9.74
C PRO A 335 -10.52 22.41 -9.75
N GLY A 336 -9.90 23.44 -10.31
CA GLY A 336 -10.48 24.79 -10.40
C GLY A 336 -10.55 25.58 -9.09
N ALA A 337 -10.12 25.03 -7.94
CA ALA A 337 -10.24 25.71 -6.65
C ALA A 337 -9.10 26.70 -6.34
N GLY A 338 -7.93 26.50 -6.95
CA GLY A 338 -6.76 27.34 -6.73
C GLY A 338 -5.93 27.57 -8.00
N PRO A 339 -4.90 28.40 -7.90
CA PRO A 339 -4.03 28.64 -9.05
C PRO A 339 -3.22 27.38 -9.41
N VAL A 340 -2.92 27.24 -10.69
CA VAL A 340 -2.03 26.19 -11.21
C VAL A 340 -0.68 26.22 -10.49
N GLY A 341 -0.21 25.06 -10.04
CA GLY A 341 1.02 24.90 -9.27
C GLY A 341 0.89 25.14 -7.76
N SER A 342 -0.31 25.45 -7.26
CA SER A 342 -0.57 25.52 -5.82
C SER A 342 -0.73 24.13 -5.21
N ILE A 343 -0.12 23.90 -4.05
CA ILE A 343 -0.34 22.68 -3.24
C ILE A 343 -1.65 22.75 -2.42
N GLY A 344 -2.35 23.89 -2.44
CA GLY A 344 -3.66 24.06 -1.85
C GLY A 344 -3.71 24.55 -0.42
N LYS A 345 -4.77 24.16 0.28
CA LYS A 345 -5.11 24.54 1.65
C LYS A 345 -5.41 23.30 2.49
N PRO A 346 -5.41 23.39 3.84
CA PRO A 346 -5.93 22.32 4.67
C PRO A 346 -7.35 21.91 4.24
N PRO A 347 -7.69 20.61 4.30
CA PRO A 347 -9.06 20.18 4.06
C PRO A 347 -10.02 20.85 5.04
N PRO A 348 -11.31 20.96 4.71
CA PRO A 348 -12.33 21.41 5.65
C PRO A 348 -12.30 20.57 6.92
N SER A 349 -12.48 21.21 8.07
CA SER A 349 -12.60 20.57 9.39
C SER A 349 -13.91 19.81 9.53
#